data_d4c9dc61e0e24e4e75438fc82857e2e2
#
_entry.id   d4c9dc61e0e24e4e75438fc82857e2e2
#
_cell.length_a   1.000
_cell.length_b   1.000
_cell.length_c   1.000
_cell.angle_alpha   90.00
_cell.angle_beta   90.00
_cell.angle_gamma   90.00
#
_symmetry.space_group_name_H-M   'P 1'
#
loop_
_entity.id
_entity.type
_entity.pdbx_description
1 polymer ?
#
loop_
_entity_poly.entity_id
_entity_poly.type
_entity_poly.pdbx_seq_one_letter_code
_entity_poly.pdbx_strand_id
1 'polypeptide(L)'
;MRLQVLCATMNQKDFADFFKMNIQSDIIYANQADYTGYDAEIIEEHNAQMITTQTRGVSKNRNIGIIYSDADIILFSDDDIKYNDEYCENILNAFKKLPRADALIFNIDTKKSGMLTDAGRRKNNTVKRVRFLDCMNYGTCRLAVRRRCIRSKNISFNDCFGGGNIYSNGEDVLFICDLLKRGLKVY
;
A
#
# COMPACT_ATOMS: atom_id res chain seq x y z
N MET A 1 1.86 -17.91 2.91
CA MET A 1 1.67 -16.46 3.08
C MET A 1 0.84 -16.00 1.91
N ARG A 2 -0.21 -15.23 2.20
CA ARG A 2 -1.11 -14.64 1.22
C ARG A 2 -0.84 -13.14 1.14
N LEU A 3 -0.71 -12.62 -0.08
CA LEU A 3 -0.55 -11.20 -0.38
C LEU A 3 -1.91 -10.60 -0.75
N GLN A 4 -2.16 -9.39 -0.29
CA GLN A 4 -3.32 -8.61 -0.70
C GLN A 4 -2.87 -7.18 -1.02
N VAL A 5 -3.22 -6.70 -2.19
CA VAL A 5 -3.07 -5.29 -2.55
C VAL A 5 -4.16 -4.49 -1.80
N LEU A 6 -3.77 -3.37 -1.20
CA LEU A 6 -4.69 -2.40 -0.62
C LEU A 6 -4.57 -1.12 -1.44
N CYS A 7 -5.54 -0.90 -2.30
CA CYS A 7 -5.59 0.23 -3.23
C CYS A 7 -6.52 1.31 -2.67
N ALA A 8 -5.98 2.51 -2.46
CA ALA A 8 -6.80 3.68 -2.14
C ALA A 8 -7.28 4.32 -3.44
N THR A 9 -8.59 4.47 -3.60
CA THR A 9 -9.21 4.99 -4.83
C THR A 9 -10.43 5.88 -4.52
N MET A 10 -10.98 6.53 -5.54
CA MET A 10 -12.17 7.38 -5.42
C MET A 10 -13.13 7.16 -6.60
N ASN A 11 -14.44 7.18 -6.27
CA ASN A 11 -15.53 7.11 -7.25
C ASN A 11 -15.46 5.89 -8.19
N GLN A 12 -14.80 4.81 -7.74
CA GLN A 12 -14.74 3.57 -8.47
C GLN A 12 -16.12 2.90 -8.46
N LYS A 13 -16.53 2.35 -9.60
CA LYS A 13 -17.87 1.77 -9.79
C LYS A 13 -17.85 0.26 -9.94
N ASP A 14 -16.73 -0.29 -10.38
CA ASP A 14 -16.56 -1.69 -10.70
C ASP A 14 -15.10 -2.12 -10.47
N PHE A 15 -14.79 -3.36 -10.80
CA PHE A 15 -13.46 -3.92 -10.65
C PHE A 15 -12.59 -3.83 -11.94
N ALA A 16 -12.91 -2.96 -12.90
CA ALA A 16 -12.16 -2.86 -14.16
C ALA A 16 -10.69 -2.50 -13.95
N ASP A 17 -10.35 -1.80 -12.87
CA ASP A 17 -8.98 -1.45 -12.52
C ASP A 17 -8.14 -2.67 -12.10
N PHE A 18 -8.76 -3.79 -11.76
CA PHE A 18 -8.06 -5.06 -11.54
C PHE A 18 -7.18 -5.43 -12.75
N PHE A 19 -7.74 -5.36 -13.95
CA PHE A 19 -7.02 -5.67 -15.19
C PHE A 19 -6.07 -4.54 -15.60
N LYS A 20 -6.45 -3.28 -15.43
CA LYS A 20 -5.60 -2.13 -15.76
C LYS A 20 -4.32 -2.09 -14.92
N MET A 21 -4.44 -2.40 -13.64
CA MET A 21 -3.34 -2.49 -12.70
C MET A 21 -2.54 -3.78 -12.84
N ASN A 22 -3.02 -4.75 -13.62
CA ASN A 22 -2.46 -6.10 -13.75
C ASN A 22 -2.33 -6.81 -12.41
N ILE A 23 -3.44 -6.87 -11.66
CA ILE A 23 -3.48 -7.52 -10.36
C ILE A 23 -3.43 -9.04 -10.51
N GLN A 24 -2.57 -9.70 -9.73
CA GLN A 24 -2.38 -11.15 -9.68
C GLN A 24 -2.33 -11.63 -8.22
N SER A 25 -3.15 -11.04 -7.39
CA SER A 25 -3.32 -11.38 -5.97
C SER A 25 -4.69 -10.92 -5.50
N ASP A 26 -5.07 -11.25 -4.29
CA ASP A 26 -6.22 -10.62 -3.66
C ASP A 26 -6.05 -9.09 -3.62
N ILE A 27 -7.16 -8.36 -3.70
CA ILE A 27 -7.17 -6.90 -3.64
C ILE A 27 -8.34 -6.37 -2.80
N ILE A 28 -8.08 -5.29 -2.08
CA ILE A 28 -9.08 -4.41 -1.47
C ILE A 28 -8.98 -3.04 -2.13
N TYR A 29 -10.07 -2.60 -2.74
CA TYR A 29 -10.27 -1.21 -3.11
C TYR A 29 -10.93 -0.49 -1.94
N ALA A 30 -10.17 0.38 -1.28
CA ALA A 30 -10.72 1.31 -0.31
C ALA A 30 -11.19 2.55 -1.08
N ASN A 31 -12.49 2.60 -1.36
CA ASN A 31 -13.09 3.56 -2.28
C ASN A 31 -13.78 4.70 -1.55
N GLN A 32 -13.51 5.94 -1.94
CA GLN A 32 -14.21 7.13 -1.47
C GLN A 32 -15.27 7.52 -2.48
N ALA A 33 -16.53 7.58 -2.06
CA ALA A 33 -17.64 8.03 -2.92
C ALA A 33 -18.72 8.75 -2.08
N ASP A 34 -19.82 9.15 -2.71
CA ASP A 34 -20.93 9.81 -2.01
C ASP A 34 -21.93 8.83 -1.40
N TYR A 35 -21.60 7.55 -1.36
CA TYR A 35 -22.42 6.48 -0.78
C TYR A 35 -21.53 5.52 0.04
N THR A 36 -22.17 4.67 0.82
CA THR A 36 -21.52 3.58 1.53
C THR A 36 -21.96 2.24 0.94
N GLY A 37 -21.03 1.34 0.68
CA GLY A 37 -21.28 0.06 0.07
C GLY A 37 -20.16 -0.96 0.30
N TYR A 38 -20.47 -2.21 0.02
CA TYR A 38 -19.53 -3.32 -0.02
C TYR A 38 -19.85 -4.22 -1.20
N ASP A 39 -18.87 -4.41 -2.07
CA ASP A 39 -18.94 -5.31 -3.20
C ASP A 39 -17.78 -6.30 -3.14
N ALA A 40 -17.98 -7.51 -3.63
CA ALA A 40 -16.94 -8.53 -3.71
C ALA A 40 -17.16 -9.45 -4.90
N GLU A 41 -16.08 -9.76 -5.59
CA GLU A 41 -16.05 -10.70 -6.72
C GLU A 41 -14.82 -11.60 -6.63
N ILE A 42 -14.88 -12.75 -7.31
CA ILE A 42 -13.72 -13.58 -7.59
C ILE A 42 -13.31 -13.33 -9.03
N ILE A 43 -12.13 -12.76 -9.23
CA ILE A 43 -11.57 -12.42 -10.55
C ILE A 43 -10.28 -13.20 -10.71
N GLU A 44 -10.18 -14.06 -11.75
CA GLU A 44 -8.99 -14.88 -12.01
C GLU A 44 -8.47 -15.62 -10.76
N GLU A 45 -9.39 -16.24 -10.00
CA GLU A 45 -9.13 -16.97 -8.74
C GLU A 45 -8.69 -16.09 -7.55
N HIS A 46 -8.71 -14.77 -7.69
CA HIS A 46 -8.37 -13.81 -6.62
C HIS A 46 -9.62 -13.13 -6.05
N ASN A 47 -9.63 -12.90 -4.75
CA ASN A 47 -10.69 -12.16 -4.09
C ASN A 47 -10.49 -10.65 -4.31
N ALA A 48 -11.41 -10.02 -5.02
CA ALA A 48 -11.49 -8.58 -5.17
C ALA A 48 -12.63 -8.05 -4.29
N GLN A 49 -12.32 -7.11 -3.41
CA GLN A 49 -13.27 -6.48 -2.50
C GLN A 49 -13.23 -4.96 -2.72
N MET A 50 -14.39 -4.32 -2.67
CA MET A 50 -14.51 -2.86 -2.70
C MET A 50 -15.30 -2.40 -1.48
N ILE A 51 -14.64 -1.65 -0.62
CA ILE A 51 -15.24 -1.02 0.55
C ILE A 51 -15.42 0.47 0.23
N THR A 52 -16.65 0.86 -0.04
CA THR A 52 -16.99 2.24 -0.38
C THR A 52 -17.48 2.98 0.87
N THR A 53 -16.91 4.15 1.11
CA THR A 53 -17.30 5.01 2.23
C THR A 53 -17.42 6.47 1.82
N GLN A 54 -18.22 7.22 2.58
CA GLN A 54 -18.36 8.67 2.41
C GLN A 54 -17.23 9.46 3.08
N THR A 55 -16.31 8.78 3.78
CA THR A 55 -15.18 9.45 4.41
C THR A 55 -14.25 10.06 3.35
N ARG A 56 -13.67 11.20 3.65
CA ARG A 56 -12.71 11.87 2.76
C ARG A 56 -11.31 11.85 3.38
N GLY A 57 -10.32 11.59 2.51
CA GLY A 57 -8.91 11.57 2.87
C GLY A 57 -8.25 10.21 2.70
N VAL A 58 -7.12 10.18 1.99
CA VAL A 58 -6.39 8.96 1.62
C VAL A 58 -5.97 8.14 2.85
N SER A 59 -5.59 8.79 3.95
CA SER A 59 -5.22 8.11 5.20
C SER A 59 -6.38 7.34 5.81
N LYS A 60 -7.56 7.96 5.88
CA LYS A 60 -8.78 7.30 6.37
C LYS A 60 -9.16 6.11 5.49
N ASN A 61 -9.02 6.30 4.19
CA ASN A 61 -9.31 5.28 3.21
C ASN A 61 -8.38 4.06 3.37
N ARG A 62 -7.06 4.30 3.47
CA ARG A 62 -6.08 3.24 3.74
C ARG A 62 -6.33 2.55 5.09
N ASN A 63 -6.74 3.28 6.12
CA ASN A 63 -7.09 2.72 7.43
C ASN A 63 -8.29 1.77 7.34
N ILE A 64 -9.31 2.12 6.58
CA ILE A 64 -10.45 1.24 6.29
C ILE A 64 -9.97 -0.06 5.61
N GLY A 65 -9.14 0.05 4.59
CA GLY A 65 -8.56 -1.13 3.93
C GLY A 65 -7.73 -2.02 4.88
N ILE A 66 -6.95 -1.44 5.79
CA ILE A 66 -6.21 -2.19 6.82
C ILE A 66 -7.16 -2.98 7.73
N ILE A 67 -8.31 -2.40 8.12
CA ILE A 67 -9.30 -3.06 8.98
C ILE A 67 -9.90 -4.28 8.28
N TYR A 68 -10.27 -4.13 7.01
CA TYR A 68 -10.90 -5.21 6.22
C TYR A 68 -9.92 -6.26 5.73
N SER A 69 -8.64 -5.96 5.63
CA SER A 69 -7.63 -6.93 5.19
C SER A 69 -7.53 -8.13 6.15
N ASP A 70 -7.46 -9.32 5.58
CA ASP A 70 -7.26 -10.59 6.29
C ASP A 70 -6.01 -11.37 5.83
N ALA A 71 -5.26 -10.83 4.87
CA ALA A 71 -4.03 -11.43 4.34
C ALA A 71 -2.86 -11.38 5.33
N ASP A 72 -1.80 -12.13 5.04
CA ASP A 72 -0.56 -12.11 5.82
C ASP A 72 0.26 -10.84 5.55
N ILE A 73 0.29 -10.43 4.27
CA ILE A 73 1.03 -9.28 3.77
C ILE A 73 0.07 -8.32 3.08
N ILE A 74 0.12 -7.06 3.45
CA ILE A 74 -0.55 -5.95 2.78
C ILE A 74 0.46 -5.21 1.92
N LEU A 75 0.17 -5.05 0.63
CA LEU A 75 0.89 -4.17 -0.28
C LEU A 75 0.04 -2.92 -0.51
N PHE A 76 0.50 -1.77 -0.04
CA PHE A 76 -0.19 -0.52 -0.31
C PHE A 76 0.02 -0.09 -1.76
N SER A 77 -1.04 0.42 -2.37
CA SER A 77 -1.09 0.84 -3.76
C SER A 77 -1.96 2.08 -3.94
N ASP A 78 -1.65 2.82 -4.97
CA ASP A 78 -2.54 3.83 -5.54
C ASP A 78 -3.12 3.27 -6.86
N ASP A 79 -4.23 3.80 -7.36
CA ASP A 79 -4.98 3.26 -8.50
C ASP A 79 -4.32 3.53 -9.87
N ASP A 80 -3.23 4.29 -9.89
CA ASP A 80 -2.40 4.56 -11.07
C ASP A 80 -1.16 3.64 -11.19
N ILE A 81 -1.00 2.68 -10.28
CA ILE A 81 0.10 1.70 -10.31
C ILE A 81 -0.24 0.54 -11.23
N LYS A 82 0.69 0.19 -12.13
CA LYS A 82 0.62 -1.04 -12.91
C LYS A 82 1.72 -2.00 -12.48
N TYR A 83 1.33 -3.21 -12.10
CA TYR A 83 2.25 -4.25 -11.68
C TYR A 83 2.82 -5.04 -12.86
N ASN A 84 4.00 -5.62 -12.67
CA ASN A 84 4.54 -6.64 -13.57
C ASN A 84 3.98 -8.03 -13.22
N ASP A 85 4.12 -8.99 -14.13
CA ASP A 85 3.52 -10.32 -14.00
C ASP A 85 4.04 -11.14 -12.81
N GLU A 86 5.19 -10.79 -12.25
CA GLU A 86 5.84 -11.55 -11.18
C GLU A 86 5.80 -10.84 -9.81
N TYR A 87 5.08 -9.71 -9.69
CA TYR A 87 5.18 -8.89 -8.49
C TYR A 87 4.79 -9.67 -7.22
N CYS A 88 3.74 -10.47 -7.30
CA CYS A 88 3.24 -11.23 -6.17
C CYS A 88 4.28 -12.24 -5.66
N GLU A 89 4.84 -13.04 -6.57
CA GLU A 89 5.87 -14.01 -6.26
C GLU A 89 7.15 -13.34 -5.73
N ASN A 90 7.58 -12.25 -6.36
CA ASN A 90 8.76 -11.47 -5.96
C ASN A 90 8.63 -10.92 -4.53
N ILE A 91 7.46 -10.38 -4.17
CA ILE A 91 7.19 -9.87 -2.82
C ILE A 91 7.21 -11.02 -1.80
N LEU A 92 6.49 -12.11 -2.07
CA LEU A 92 6.42 -13.24 -1.15
C LEU A 92 7.79 -13.90 -0.95
N ASN A 93 8.58 -14.04 -2.02
CA ASN A 93 9.95 -14.56 -1.96
C ASN A 93 10.90 -13.62 -1.20
N ALA A 94 10.75 -12.30 -1.33
CA ALA A 94 11.51 -11.35 -0.53
C ALA A 94 11.24 -11.52 0.98
N PHE A 95 9.98 -11.70 1.39
CA PHE A 95 9.65 -11.99 2.80
C PHE A 95 10.13 -13.37 3.28
N LYS A 96 10.23 -14.36 2.39
CA LYS A 96 10.84 -15.67 2.72
C LYS A 96 12.34 -15.53 2.93
N LYS A 97 13.03 -14.78 2.06
CA LYS A 97 14.48 -14.50 2.16
C LYS A 97 14.84 -13.63 3.36
N LEU A 98 13.92 -12.77 3.79
CA LEU A 98 14.08 -11.85 4.92
C LEU A 98 13.04 -12.14 6.02
N PRO A 99 13.10 -13.31 6.71
CA PRO A 99 12.06 -13.74 7.63
C PRO A 99 11.90 -12.82 8.86
N ARG A 100 12.94 -12.03 9.17
CA ARG A 100 12.92 -11.04 10.25
C ARG A 100 12.41 -9.66 9.82
N ALA A 101 12.12 -9.45 8.53
CA ALA A 101 11.53 -8.21 8.06
C ALA A 101 10.05 -8.14 8.44
N ASP A 102 9.66 -7.01 9.01
CA ASP A 102 8.27 -6.69 9.31
C ASP A 102 7.61 -5.94 8.14
N ALA A 103 8.41 -5.16 7.40
CA ALA A 103 8.00 -4.46 6.20
C ALA A 103 9.15 -4.39 5.17
N LEU A 104 8.78 -4.34 3.89
CA LEU A 104 9.70 -4.21 2.77
C LEU A 104 9.24 -3.07 1.86
N ILE A 105 10.18 -2.24 1.42
CA ILE A 105 9.95 -1.15 0.46
C ILE A 105 10.63 -1.54 -0.85
N PHE A 106 9.83 -1.61 -1.91
CA PHE A 106 10.28 -2.03 -3.24
C PHE A 106 10.65 -0.84 -4.12
N ASN A 107 11.50 -1.08 -5.12
CA ASN A 107 11.72 -0.12 -6.18
C ASN A 107 10.50 -0.07 -7.10
N ILE A 108 10.17 1.12 -7.57
CA ILE A 108 9.16 1.33 -8.61
C ILE A 108 9.86 1.86 -9.85
N ASP A 109 9.49 1.33 -11.01
CA ASP A 109 9.89 1.89 -12.29
C ASP A 109 8.92 3.01 -12.68
N THR A 110 9.40 4.24 -12.63
CA THR A 110 8.66 5.38 -13.18
C THR A 110 8.91 5.43 -14.68
N LYS A 111 7.92 5.04 -15.50
CA LYS A 111 7.98 5.33 -16.94
C LYS A 111 7.92 6.84 -17.08
N LYS A 112 8.92 7.42 -17.75
CA LYS A 112 8.98 8.83 -18.10
C LYS A 112 7.79 9.19 -19.00
N SER A 113 6.72 9.73 -18.45
CA SER A 113 5.95 10.70 -19.18
C SER A 113 6.65 12.04 -18.96
N GLY A 114 7.43 12.50 -19.92
CA GLY A 114 7.97 13.83 -20.20
C GLY A 114 8.12 14.91 -19.11
N MET A 115 7.84 14.65 -17.86
CA MET A 115 7.93 15.59 -16.77
C MET A 115 8.82 15.01 -15.66
N LEU A 116 9.94 15.66 -15.50
CA LEU A 116 10.92 15.54 -14.44
C LEU A 116 10.26 15.43 -13.07
N THR A 117 10.51 14.34 -12.37
CA THR A 117 11.08 14.43 -11.02
C THR A 117 11.44 13.04 -10.51
N ASP A 118 12.62 12.57 -10.88
CA ASP A 118 13.37 11.57 -10.09
C ASP A 118 13.89 12.17 -8.77
N ALA A 119 13.36 13.30 -8.34
CA ALA A 119 13.72 13.92 -7.08
C ALA A 119 13.20 13.06 -5.93
N GLY A 120 14.07 12.20 -5.41
CA GLY A 120 13.87 11.49 -4.15
C GLY A 120 13.59 10.00 -4.23
N ARG A 121 13.37 9.38 -5.38
CA ARG A 121 13.15 7.93 -5.47
C ARG A 121 14.45 7.18 -5.75
N ARG A 122 15.28 7.01 -4.74
CA ARG A 122 16.50 6.19 -4.85
C ARG A 122 16.13 4.75 -5.19
N LYS A 123 16.56 4.26 -6.37
CA LYS A 123 16.64 2.83 -6.64
C LYS A 123 17.81 2.27 -5.82
N ASN A 124 17.52 1.32 -4.96
CA ASN A 124 18.55 0.60 -4.22
C ASN A 124 18.85 -0.70 -4.97
N ASN A 125 20.13 -0.92 -5.28
CA ASN A 125 20.59 -2.18 -5.89
C ASN A 125 20.89 -3.25 -4.83
N THR A 126 20.82 -2.91 -3.56
CA THR A 126 21.09 -3.81 -2.45
C THR A 126 20.01 -3.64 -1.38
N VAL A 127 19.69 -4.74 -0.70
CA VAL A 127 18.79 -4.71 0.45
C VAL A 127 19.44 -3.95 1.60
N LYS A 128 18.76 -2.90 2.08
CA LYS A 128 19.23 -2.08 3.20
C LYS A 128 18.15 -1.93 4.26
N ARG A 129 18.56 -1.87 5.51
CA ARG A 129 17.68 -1.52 6.59
C ARG A 129 17.34 -0.03 6.54
N VAL A 130 16.07 0.29 6.53
CA VAL A 130 15.59 1.68 6.64
C VAL A 130 15.81 2.16 8.06
N ARG A 131 16.47 3.31 8.22
CA ARG A 131 16.66 4.01 9.49
C ARG A 131 15.68 5.17 9.61
N PHE A 132 15.48 5.66 10.82
CA PHE A 132 14.51 6.73 11.08
C PHE A 132 14.74 7.98 10.22
N LEU A 133 16.00 8.39 9.98
CA LEU A 133 16.32 9.52 9.13
C LEU A 133 16.10 9.28 7.63
N ASP A 134 15.93 8.02 7.23
CA ASP A 134 15.71 7.65 5.82
C ASP A 134 14.23 7.66 5.45
N CYS A 135 13.31 7.72 6.43
CA CYS A 135 11.87 7.55 6.19
C CYS A 135 11.28 8.57 5.20
N MET A 136 11.86 9.77 5.12
CA MET A 136 11.43 10.82 4.20
C MET A 136 11.67 10.50 2.71
N ASN A 137 12.47 9.47 2.42
CA ASN A 137 12.82 9.09 1.04
C ASN A 137 11.83 8.07 0.43
N TYR A 138 10.81 7.66 1.17
CA TYR A 138 9.94 6.55 0.78
C TYR A 138 8.47 6.93 0.87
N GLY A 139 7.71 6.49 -0.15
CA GLY A 139 6.24 6.53 -0.15
C GLY A 139 5.66 5.17 0.15
N THR A 140 4.39 5.11 0.56
CA THR A 140 3.71 3.86 0.91
C THR A 140 3.23 3.08 -0.30
N CYS A 141 3.05 3.66 -1.47
CA CYS A 141 2.62 2.97 -2.69
C CYS A 141 3.57 1.86 -3.19
N ARG A 142 4.66 1.61 -2.49
CA ARG A 142 5.64 0.54 -2.72
C ARG A 142 6.01 -0.23 -1.45
N LEU A 143 5.22 -0.04 -0.39
CA LEU A 143 5.43 -0.66 0.91
C LEU A 143 4.58 -1.91 1.05
N ALA A 144 5.23 -3.05 1.25
CA ALA A 144 4.56 -4.26 1.72
C ALA A 144 4.85 -4.47 3.20
N VAL A 145 3.85 -4.82 4.00
CA VAL A 145 3.97 -4.96 5.45
C VAL A 145 3.26 -6.21 5.96
N ARG A 146 3.82 -6.89 6.95
CA ARG A 146 3.13 -7.97 7.64
C ARG A 146 1.95 -7.40 8.41
N ARG A 147 0.73 -7.77 8.03
CA ARG A 147 -0.51 -7.30 8.67
C ARG A 147 -0.48 -7.48 10.19
N ARG A 148 0.03 -8.62 10.67
CA ARG A 148 0.16 -8.90 12.11
C ARG A 148 0.95 -7.81 12.86
N CYS A 149 1.96 -7.22 12.22
CA CYS A 149 2.81 -6.19 12.83
C CYS A 149 2.07 -4.87 13.00
N ILE A 150 1.26 -4.48 12.01
CA ILE A 150 0.38 -3.31 12.10
C ILE A 150 -0.62 -3.51 13.23
N ARG A 151 -1.32 -4.65 13.26
CA ARG A 151 -2.37 -4.94 14.24
C ARG A 151 -1.83 -5.05 15.67
N SER A 152 -0.76 -5.81 15.88
CA SER A 152 -0.18 -6.02 17.21
C SER A 152 0.40 -4.74 17.84
N LYS A 153 0.77 -3.78 17.01
CA LYS A 153 1.34 -2.49 17.45
C LYS A 153 0.34 -1.34 17.34
N ASN A 154 -0.89 -1.62 16.91
CA ASN A 154 -1.94 -0.61 16.70
C ASN A 154 -1.42 0.57 15.86
N ILE A 155 -0.88 0.26 14.66
CA ILE A 155 -0.35 1.25 13.73
C ILE A 155 -1.41 1.56 12.68
N SER A 156 -1.64 2.85 12.43
CA SER A 156 -2.55 3.37 11.42
C SER A 156 -1.98 4.62 10.77
N PHE A 157 -2.50 4.99 9.62
CA PHE A 157 -2.23 6.30 9.05
C PHE A 157 -2.85 7.41 9.92
N ASN A 158 -2.18 8.56 9.97
CA ASN A 158 -2.73 9.72 10.68
C ASN A 158 -3.80 10.40 9.83
N ASP A 159 -5.03 10.44 10.33
CA ASP A 159 -6.21 10.94 9.62
C ASP A 159 -6.20 12.45 9.30
N CYS A 160 -5.26 13.20 9.86
CA CYS A 160 -5.09 14.62 9.56
C CYS A 160 -4.20 14.87 8.33
N PHE A 161 -3.47 13.86 7.83
CA PHE A 161 -2.49 13.99 6.75
C PHE A 161 -2.89 13.22 5.50
N GLY A 162 -2.35 13.65 4.34
CA GLY A 162 -2.59 13.05 3.03
C GLY A 162 -3.68 13.75 2.23
N GLY A 163 -3.74 13.43 0.94
CA GLY A 163 -4.70 14.05 0.02
C GLY A 163 -6.14 13.98 0.53
N GLY A 164 -6.85 15.09 0.49
CA GLY A 164 -8.22 15.22 0.99
C GLY A 164 -8.36 15.42 2.50
N ASN A 165 -7.26 15.57 3.24
CA ASN A 165 -7.22 15.84 4.68
C ASN A 165 -6.76 17.29 4.96
N ILE A 166 -6.67 17.67 6.25
CA ILE A 166 -6.26 19.00 6.71
C ILE A 166 -4.87 19.38 6.17
N TYR A 167 -3.93 18.41 6.24
CA TYR A 167 -2.59 18.53 5.69
C TYR A 167 -2.46 17.63 4.47
N SER A 168 -2.31 18.21 3.30
CA SER A 168 -2.38 17.49 2.01
C SER A 168 -1.28 16.47 1.74
N ASN A 169 -0.23 16.42 2.57
CA ASN A 169 0.93 15.54 2.39
C ASN A 169 1.48 15.07 3.74
N GLY A 170 2.38 14.06 3.71
CA GLY A 170 3.15 13.62 4.87
C GLY A 170 2.65 12.32 5.50
N GLU A 171 1.51 11.79 5.09
CA GLU A 171 0.93 10.54 5.60
C GLU A 171 1.88 9.35 5.46
N ASP A 172 2.55 9.25 4.30
CA ASP A 172 3.49 8.18 3.98
C ASP A 172 4.69 8.18 4.93
N VAL A 173 5.29 9.35 5.09
CA VAL A 173 6.45 9.53 5.96
C VAL A 173 6.08 9.24 7.41
N LEU A 174 4.95 9.76 7.87
CA LEU A 174 4.47 9.52 9.24
C LEU A 174 4.21 8.04 9.48
N PHE A 175 3.57 7.34 8.54
CA PHE A 175 3.31 5.90 8.67
C PHE A 175 4.60 5.11 8.76
N ILE A 176 5.58 5.36 7.88
CA ILE A 176 6.89 4.68 7.92
C ILE A 176 7.64 5.02 9.21
N CYS A 177 7.61 6.27 9.65
CA CYS A 177 8.18 6.68 10.93
C CYS A 177 7.55 5.94 12.11
N ASP A 178 6.24 5.74 12.10
CA ASP A 178 5.55 5.00 13.16
C ASP A 178 5.91 3.51 13.17
N LEU A 179 6.08 2.88 12.01
CA LEU A 179 6.64 1.52 11.93
C LEU A 179 7.99 1.46 12.66
N LEU A 180 8.90 2.39 12.33
CA LEU A 180 10.24 2.43 12.88
C LEU A 180 10.27 2.76 14.38
N LYS A 181 9.49 3.75 14.84
CA LYS A 181 9.35 4.13 16.26
C LYS A 181 8.85 2.98 17.11
N ARG A 182 7.98 2.14 16.57
CA ARG A 182 7.46 0.95 17.27
C ARG A 182 8.39 -0.26 17.17
N GLY A 183 9.61 -0.08 16.65
CA GLY A 183 10.68 -1.08 16.61
C GLY A 183 10.57 -2.09 15.47
N LEU A 184 9.71 -1.85 14.47
CA LEU A 184 9.58 -2.74 13.34
C LEU A 184 10.80 -2.67 12.42
N LYS A 185 11.09 -3.79 11.80
CA LYS A 185 12.25 -3.97 10.90
C LYS A 185 11.79 -3.72 9.46
N VAL A 186 12.09 -2.52 8.96
CA VAL A 186 11.80 -2.07 7.59
C VAL A 186 13.08 -2.17 6.75
N TYR A 187 12.99 -2.73 5.54
CA TYR A 187 14.12 -2.90 4.59
C TYR A 187 13.75 -2.40 3.20
#